data_7a5f23b0745a068e267efeec5ea76c50
#
_entry.id   7a5f23b0745a068e267efeec5ea76c50
#
_cell.length_a   1.000
_cell.length_b   1.000
_cell.length_c   1.000
_cell.angle_alpha   90.00
_cell.angle_beta   90.00
_cell.angle_gamma   90.00
#
_symmetry.space_group_name_H-M   'P 1'
#
loop_
_entity.id
_entity.type
_entity.pdbx_description
1 polymer ?
#
loop_
_entity_poly.entity_id
_entity_poly.type
_entity_poly.pdbx_seq_one_letter_code
_entity_poly.pdbx_strand_id
1 'polypeptide(L)'
;MAGLDRNRGVLTKDDRQYLLGRKNLNRDSERNARLRIRNRTRNALYDFEYLATELASKDRTQLAVDDGIADEELFTAAEDAIAFLFSLCQHAPNSESYSPDDRFRDILKNGIEKGLTEEETVLDFSLDLQYGLPREAQARIQRKLRQGESLTFAELREALNNDYLNDTYLFRPLDTADGLPKNVEGKDLLSHEDY
;
A
#
# COMPACT_ATOMS: atom_id res chain seq x y z
N MET A 1 -14.41 -10.31 10.80
CA MET A 1 -13.28 -9.55 11.41
C MET A 1 -12.90 -10.20 12.73
N ALA A 2 -11.68 -10.71 12.82
CA ALA A 2 -11.14 -11.22 14.07
C ALA A 2 -11.21 -10.12 15.16
N GLY A 3 -11.89 -10.42 16.28
CA GLY A 3 -12.15 -9.44 17.33
C GLY A 3 -10.91 -8.87 18.00
N LEU A 4 -11.04 -7.70 18.66
CA LEU A 4 -9.97 -7.07 19.44
C LEU A 4 -9.45 -7.97 20.57
N ASP A 5 -10.27 -8.89 21.07
CA ASP A 5 -9.99 -9.76 22.22
C ASP A 5 -9.38 -11.11 21.86
N ARG A 6 -9.07 -11.34 20.56
CA ARG A 6 -8.37 -12.57 20.14
C ARG A 6 -7.00 -12.70 20.83
N ASN A 7 -6.52 -13.94 20.93
CA ASN A 7 -5.19 -14.25 21.45
C ASN A 7 -4.09 -13.44 20.78
N ARG A 8 -2.95 -13.29 21.46
CA ARG A 8 -1.82 -12.55 20.97
C ARG A 8 -1.20 -13.24 19.74
N GLY A 9 -1.22 -12.55 18.61
CA GLY A 9 -0.34 -12.83 17.47
C GLY A 9 0.84 -11.83 17.45
N VAL A 10 1.14 -11.27 16.31
CA VAL A 10 2.15 -10.19 16.12
C VAL A 10 1.84 -8.98 17.01
N LEU A 11 0.55 -8.60 17.08
CA LEU A 11 0.04 -7.45 17.84
C LEU A 11 -0.60 -7.89 19.15
N THR A 12 -0.31 -7.15 20.23
CA THR A 12 -1.05 -7.24 21.48
C THR A 12 -2.40 -6.53 21.37
N LYS A 13 -3.31 -6.77 22.34
CA LYS A 13 -4.56 -6.01 22.45
C LYS A 13 -4.30 -4.49 22.49
N ASP A 14 -3.30 -4.06 23.24
CA ASP A 14 -2.88 -2.66 23.36
C ASP A 14 -2.38 -2.08 22.04
N ASP A 15 -1.60 -2.85 21.27
CA ASP A 15 -1.11 -2.45 19.97
C ASP A 15 -2.29 -2.26 18.99
N ARG A 16 -3.27 -3.16 19.00
CA ARG A 16 -4.50 -3.05 18.20
C ARG A 16 -5.32 -1.81 18.56
N GLN A 17 -5.51 -1.56 19.86
CA GLN A 17 -6.23 -0.35 20.34
C GLN A 17 -5.52 0.94 19.92
N TYR A 18 -4.19 0.96 19.99
CA TYR A 18 -3.39 2.11 19.53
C TYR A 18 -3.55 2.34 18.03
N LEU A 19 -3.42 1.32 17.20
CA LEU A 19 -3.57 1.42 15.73
C LEU A 19 -4.98 1.87 15.31
N LEU A 20 -6.00 1.54 16.09
CA LEU A 20 -7.38 1.97 15.86
C LEU A 20 -7.68 3.39 16.41
N GLY A 21 -6.67 4.09 16.96
CA GLY A 21 -6.88 5.40 17.57
C GLY A 21 -7.69 5.39 18.86
N ARG A 22 -7.91 4.20 19.46
CA ARG A 22 -8.70 4.03 20.70
C ARG A 22 -7.87 4.18 21.97
N LYS A 23 -6.56 4.31 21.84
CA LYS A 23 -5.62 4.51 22.96
C LYS A 23 -4.74 5.71 22.67
N ASN A 24 -4.92 6.78 23.45
CA ASN A 24 -4.06 7.94 23.39
C ASN A 24 -2.79 7.68 24.21
N LEU A 25 -1.64 7.93 23.62
CA LEU A 25 -0.33 7.81 24.25
C LEU A 25 0.35 9.18 24.26
N ASN A 26 1.18 9.44 25.26
CA ASN A 26 2.09 10.59 25.20
C ASN A 26 3.15 10.33 24.12
N ARG A 27 3.86 11.38 23.69
CA ARG A 27 4.82 11.36 22.57
C ARG A 27 5.88 10.25 22.69
N ASP A 28 6.44 10.03 23.88
CA ASP A 28 7.49 9.03 24.09
C ASP A 28 6.91 7.62 24.06
N SER A 29 5.76 7.40 24.67
CA SER A 29 5.05 6.11 24.65
C SER A 29 4.59 5.77 23.24
N GLU A 30 4.15 6.74 22.46
CA GLU A 30 3.77 6.57 21.06
C GLU A 30 4.97 6.13 20.20
N ARG A 31 6.11 6.82 20.34
CA ARG A 31 7.35 6.44 19.63
C ARG A 31 7.77 4.99 19.94
N ASN A 32 7.72 4.62 21.21
CA ASN A 32 8.07 3.28 21.67
C ASN A 32 7.06 2.23 21.14
N ALA A 33 5.76 2.52 21.15
CA ALA A 33 4.74 1.64 20.59
C ALA A 33 4.95 1.41 19.08
N ARG A 34 5.20 2.47 18.32
CA ARG A 34 5.49 2.39 16.87
C ARG A 34 6.75 1.56 16.59
N LEU A 35 7.82 1.76 17.36
CA LEU A 35 9.06 0.98 17.20
C LEU A 35 8.82 -0.50 17.49
N ARG A 36 8.14 -0.81 18.60
CA ARG A 36 7.80 -2.18 18.99
C ARG A 36 6.94 -2.87 17.93
N ILE A 37 5.90 -2.22 17.42
CA ILE A 37 5.03 -2.77 16.37
C ILE A 37 5.84 -3.07 15.12
N ARG A 38 6.66 -2.12 14.63
CA ARG A 38 7.51 -2.34 13.45
C ARG A 38 8.46 -3.52 13.60
N ASN A 39 9.13 -3.63 14.75
CA ASN A 39 10.08 -4.71 15.00
C ASN A 39 9.37 -6.08 15.04
N ARG A 40 8.21 -6.16 15.71
CA ARG A 40 7.43 -7.40 15.77
C ARG A 40 6.89 -7.81 14.41
N THR A 41 6.38 -6.85 13.63
CA THR A 41 5.90 -7.13 12.28
C THR A 41 7.03 -7.63 11.39
N ARG A 42 8.22 -7.01 11.45
CA ARG A 42 9.39 -7.46 10.70
C ARG A 42 9.78 -8.88 11.07
N ASN A 43 9.89 -9.17 12.36
CA ASN A 43 10.27 -10.51 12.84
C ASN A 43 9.22 -11.55 12.42
N ALA A 44 7.94 -11.23 12.51
CA ALA A 44 6.89 -12.14 12.06
C ALA A 44 6.95 -12.44 10.55
N LEU A 45 7.34 -11.48 9.72
CA LEU A 45 7.56 -11.74 8.29
C LEU A 45 8.74 -12.69 8.06
N TYR A 46 9.79 -12.61 8.88
CA TYR A 46 10.90 -13.56 8.82
C TYR A 46 10.51 -14.97 9.29
N ASP A 47 9.59 -15.08 10.27
CA ASP A 47 9.10 -16.37 10.73
C ASP A 47 8.34 -17.14 9.65
N PHE A 48 7.78 -16.47 8.61
CA PHE A 48 7.12 -17.13 7.50
C PHE A 48 8.04 -18.04 6.69
N GLU A 49 9.35 -17.82 6.69
CA GLU A 49 10.31 -18.75 6.08
C GLU A 49 10.16 -20.14 6.70
N TYR A 50 10.18 -20.22 8.05
CA TYR A 50 10.04 -21.49 8.77
C TYR A 50 8.63 -22.07 8.64
N LEU A 51 7.59 -21.25 8.65
CA LEU A 51 6.22 -21.71 8.47
C LEU A 51 6.00 -22.30 7.08
N ALA A 52 6.63 -21.71 6.06
CA ALA A 52 6.52 -22.19 4.70
C ALA A 52 7.29 -23.50 4.44
N THR A 53 8.45 -23.69 5.10
CA THR A 53 9.33 -24.82 4.84
C THR A 53 9.18 -25.95 5.86
N GLU A 54 9.08 -25.61 7.16
CA GLU A 54 9.21 -26.59 8.25
C GLU A 54 7.87 -27.00 8.88
N LEU A 55 6.77 -26.23 8.67
CA LEU A 55 5.49 -26.60 9.25
C LEU A 55 4.95 -27.89 8.63
N ALA A 56 4.68 -28.90 9.45
CA ALA A 56 4.22 -30.19 8.98
C ALA A 56 2.87 -30.08 8.24
N SER A 57 2.64 -30.91 7.21
CA SER A 57 1.41 -30.90 6.42
C SER A 57 0.15 -31.09 7.26
N LYS A 58 0.23 -31.92 8.33
CA LYS A 58 -0.87 -32.10 9.28
C LYS A 58 -1.27 -30.80 9.97
N ASP A 59 -0.28 -30.00 10.40
CA ASP A 59 -0.53 -28.74 11.09
C ASP A 59 -1.05 -27.68 10.11
N ARG A 60 -0.59 -27.68 8.86
CA ARG A 60 -1.15 -26.84 7.80
C ARG A 60 -2.62 -27.15 7.53
N THR A 61 -2.99 -28.44 7.50
CA THR A 61 -4.37 -28.85 7.34
C THR A 61 -5.22 -28.40 8.54
N GLN A 62 -4.72 -28.55 9.76
CA GLN A 62 -5.43 -28.11 10.97
C GLN A 62 -5.61 -26.57 11.04
N LEU A 63 -4.67 -25.81 10.49
CA LEU A 63 -4.81 -24.35 10.38
C LEU A 63 -5.84 -23.94 9.34
N ALA A 64 -5.93 -24.67 8.23
CA ALA A 64 -6.80 -24.31 7.11
C ALA A 64 -8.26 -24.73 7.32
N VAL A 65 -8.57 -25.49 8.40
CA VAL A 65 -9.88 -26.09 8.62
C VAL A 65 -10.38 -25.77 10.02
N ASP A 66 -11.65 -25.37 10.12
CA ASP A 66 -12.42 -25.24 11.36
C ASP A 66 -13.64 -26.17 11.26
N ASP A 67 -13.83 -27.05 12.26
CA ASP A 67 -14.92 -28.07 12.31
C ASP A 67 -15.09 -28.88 11.00
N GLY A 68 -13.99 -29.16 10.28
CA GLY A 68 -13.99 -29.98 9.05
C GLY A 68 -14.33 -29.25 7.77
N ILE A 69 -14.47 -27.93 7.80
CA ILE A 69 -14.66 -27.03 6.65
C ILE A 69 -13.52 -26.01 6.57
N ALA A 70 -13.35 -25.36 5.44
CA ALA A 70 -12.34 -24.30 5.28
C ALA A 70 -12.59 -23.16 6.27
N ASP A 71 -11.52 -22.69 6.94
CA ASP A 71 -11.58 -21.54 7.85
C ASP A 71 -11.61 -20.23 7.03
N GLU A 72 -12.79 -19.77 6.67
CA GLU A 72 -13.01 -18.55 5.89
C GLU A 72 -12.52 -17.28 6.63
N GLU A 73 -12.50 -17.27 7.96
CA GLU A 73 -11.97 -16.15 8.73
C GLU A 73 -10.45 -16.07 8.60
N LEU A 74 -9.78 -17.23 8.59
CA LEU A 74 -8.33 -17.30 8.33
C LEU A 74 -7.99 -16.85 6.91
N PHE A 75 -8.75 -17.28 5.89
CA PHE A 75 -8.51 -16.87 4.50
C PHE A 75 -8.76 -15.37 4.29
N THR A 76 -9.79 -14.80 4.91
CA THR A 76 -10.01 -13.35 4.95
C THR A 76 -8.82 -12.61 5.61
N ALA A 77 -8.27 -13.16 6.70
CA ALA A 77 -7.07 -12.59 7.31
C ALA A 77 -5.82 -12.71 6.41
N ALA A 78 -5.75 -13.72 5.55
CA ALA A 78 -4.68 -13.83 4.55
C ALA A 78 -4.81 -12.75 3.46
N GLU A 79 -6.02 -12.37 3.05
CA GLU A 79 -6.24 -11.22 2.16
C GLU A 79 -5.73 -9.92 2.79
N ASP A 80 -6.00 -9.69 4.09
CA ASP A 80 -5.45 -8.54 4.83
C ASP A 80 -3.91 -8.54 4.85
N ALA A 81 -3.28 -9.72 4.96
CA ALA A 81 -1.82 -9.85 4.89
C ALA A 81 -1.29 -9.51 3.49
N ILE A 82 -1.96 -9.93 2.43
CA ILE A 82 -1.62 -9.55 1.04
C ILE A 82 -1.76 -8.04 0.84
N ALA A 83 -2.85 -7.44 1.33
CA ALA A 83 -3.06 -5.99 1.27
C ALA A 83 -1.95 -5.23 2.01
N PHE A 84 -1.50 -5.73 3.16
CA PHE A 84 -0.37 -5.16 3.89
C PHE A 84 0.94 -5.27 3.11
N LEU A 85 1.25 -6.42 2.49
CA LEU A 85 2.45 -6.60 1.66
C LEU A 85 2.44 -5.68 0.45
N PHE A 86 1.30 -5.54 -0.24
CA PHE A 86 1.15 -4.58 -1.33
C PHE A 86 1.43 -3.14 -0.86
N SER A 87 0.85 -2.74 0.28
CA SER A 87 1.12 -1.42 0.87
C SER A 87 2.59 -1.21 1.20
N LEU A 88 3.31 -2.23 1.69
CA LEU A 88 4.76 -2.13 1.92
C LEU A 88 5.54 -1.86 0.63
N CYS A 89 5.15 -2.50 -0.48
CA CYS A 89 5.76 -2.26 -1.79
C CYS A 89 5.57 -0.81 -2.24
N GLN A 90 4.37 -0.24 -2.03
CA GLN A 90 4.06 1.15 -2.37
C GLN A 90 4.87 2.18 -1.55
N HIS A 91 5.31 1.82 -0.33
CA HIS A 91 6.09 2.70 0.55
C HIS A 91 7.59 2.47 0.46
N ALA A 92 8.03 1.46 -0.28
CA ALA A 92 9.46 1.23 -0.50
C ALA A 92 10.02 2.25 -1.53
N PRO A 93 11.28 2.70 -1.38
CA PRO A 93 11.90 3.54 -2.38
C PRO A 93 11.87 2.87 -3.76
N ASN A 94 11.46 3.62 -4.77
CA ASN A 94 11.50 3.17 -6.15
C ASN A 94 12.93 3.26 -6.69
N SER A 95 13.28 2.34 -7.60
CA SER A 95 14.41 2.51 -8.49
C SER A 95 13.90 2.79 -9.91
N GLU A 96 14.72 3.36 -10.76
CA GLU A 96 14.35 3.67 -12.15
C GLU A 96 13.88 2.44 -12.95
N SER A 97 14.29 1.23 -12.51
CA SER A 97 14.04 -0.03 -13.22
C SER A 97 13.11 -1.01 -12.47
N TYR A 98 12.56 -0.64 -11.31
CA TYR A 98 11.80 -1.57 -10.48
C TYR A 98 10.66 -0.87 -9.72
N SER A 99 9.45 -1.02 -10.25
CA SER A 99 8.24 -0.40 -9.69
C SER A 99 7.72 -1.13 -8.44
N PRO A 100 6.84 -0.50 -7.64
CA PRO A 100 6.14 -1.18 -6.56
C PRO A 100 5.33 -2.40 -7.02
N ASP A 101 4.73 -2.32 -8.22
CA ASP A 101 3.91 -3.39 -8.78
C ASP A 101 4.77 -4.58 -9.25
N ASP A 102 5.95 -4.31 -9.83
CA ASP A 102 6.94 -5.34 -10.14
C ASP A 102 7.39 -6.06 -8.88
N ARG A 103 7.68 -5.31 -7.82
CA ARG A 103 8.06 -5.86 -6.51
C ARG A 103 6.97 -6.75 -5.93
N PHE A 104 5.72 -6.31 -5.99
CA PHE A 104 4.60 -7.10 -5.50
C PHE A 104 4.37 -8.36 -6.35
N ARG A 105 4.45 -8.24 -7.67
CA ARG A 105 4.39 -9.39 -8.59
C ARG A 105 5.45 -10.44 -8.26
N ASP A 106 6.69 -10.00 -8.03
CA ASP A 106 7.80 -10.91 -7.69
C ASP A 106 7.60 -11.57 -6.33
N ILE A 107 7.08 -10.85 -5.32
CA ILE A 107 6.73 -11.43 -4.03
C ILE A 107 5.69 -12.54 -4.21
N LEU A 108 4.63 -12.31 -4.99
CA LEU A 108 3.60 -13.31 -5.23
C LEU A 108 4.17 -14.52 -5.99
N LYS A 109 4.89 -14.29 -7.09
CA LYS A 109 5.49 -15.35 -7.89
C LYS A 109 6.41 -16.22 -7.04
N ASN A 110 7.39 -15.60 -6.38
CA ASN A 110 8.37 -16.32 -5.57
C ASN A 110 7.73 -16.99 -4.34
N GLY A 111 6.66 -16.40 -3.79
CA GLY A 111 5.88 -16.99 -2.71
C GLY A 111 5.16 -18.27 -3.16
N ILE A 112 4.55 -18.26 -4.35
CA ILE A 112 3.93 -19.44 -4.95
C ILE A 112 4.99 -20.52 -5.20
N GLU A 113 6.11 -20.17 -5.82
CA GLU A 113 7.20 -21.12 -6.08
C GLU A 113 7.70 -21.82 -4.81
N LYS A 114 7.84 -21.08 -3.70
CA LYS A 114 8.23 -21.65 -2.40
C LYS A 114 7.16 -22.55 -1.77
N GLY A 115 5.90 -22.37 -2.14
CA GLY A 115 4.78 -23.19 -1.68
C GLY A 115 4.56 -24.47 -2.46
N LEU A 116 5.17 -24.61 -3.63
CA LEU A 116 5.09 -25.81 -4.48
C LEU A 116 5.98 -26.93 -3.92
N THR A 117 5.70 -28.16 -4.36
CA THR A 117 6.57 -29.32 -4.08
C THR A 117 7.84 -29.28 -4.93
N GLU A 118 8.85 -30.11 -4.60
CA GLU A 118 10.10 -30.20 -5.37
C GLU A 118 9.88 -30.67 -6.84
N GLU A 119 8.74 -31.31 -7.11
CA GLU A 119 8.38 -31.81 -8.45
C GLU A 119 7.60 -30.76 -9.27
N GLU A 120 7.22 -29.64 -8.68
CA GLU A 120 6.39 -28.61 -9.31
C GLU A 120 7.19 -27.32 -9.52
N THR A 121 6.86 -26.58 -10.56
CA THR A 121 7.42 -25.24 -10.85
C THR A 121 6.37 -24.35 -11.48
N VAL A 122 6.52 -23.04 -11.31
CA VAL A 122 5.68 -22.05 -11.99
C VAL A 122 6.09 -21.96 -13.45
N LEU A 123 5.25 -22.49 -14.35
CA LEU A 123 5.49 -22.45 -15.79
C LEU A 123 5.14 -21.08 -16.39
N ASP A 124 4.10 -20.44 -15.89
CA ASP A 124 3.68 -19.10 -16.29
C ASP A 124 3.05 -18.36 -15.11
N PHE A 125 3.36 -17.08 -14.98
CA PHE A 125 2.77 -16.19 -13.98
C PHE A 125 2.68 -14.79 -14.57
N SER A 126 1.46 -14.28 -14.70
CA SER A 126 1.20 -12.90 -15.09
C SER A 126 0.33 -12.21 -14.06
N LEU A 127 0.65 -10.96 -13.76
CA LEU A 127 -0.13 -10.08 -12.89
C LEU A 127 -0.15 -8.68 -13.54
N ASP A 128 -1.32 -8.29 -14.01
CA ASP A 128 -1.58 -6.93 -14.50
C ASP A 128 -2.52 -6.24 -13.51
N LEU A 129 -2.02 -5.19 -12.84
CA LEU A 129 -2.75 -4.44 -11.84
C LEU A 129 -3.10 -3.07 -12.42
N GLN A 130 -4.38 -2.86 -12.65
CA GLN A 130 -4.91 -1.55 -13.01
C GLN A 130 -5.75 -1.01 -11.85
N TYR A 131 -5.27 0.02 -11.21
CA TYR A 131 -5.97 0.65 -10.10
C TYR A 131 -5.90 2.17 -10.20
N GLY A 132 -6.95 2.80 -9.71
CA GLY A 132 -7.10 4.25 -9.74
C GLY A 132 -8.24 4.67 -8.82
N LEU A 133 -8.65 5.92 -8.93
CA LEU A 133 -9.78 6.40 -8.17
C LEU A 133 -11.10 5.79 -8.68
N PRO A 134 -12.09 5.57 -7.79
CA PRO A 134 -13.43 5.15 -8.19
C PRO A 134 -14.03 6.05 -9.27
N ARG A 135 -14.87 5.50 -10.16
CA ARG A 135 -15.49 6.24 -11.29
C ARG A 135 -16.14 7.57 -10.89
N GLU A 136 -16.76 7.61 -9.71
CA GLU A 136 -17.39 8.84 -9.17
C GLU A 136 -16.35 9.91 -8.85
N ALA A 137 -15.18 9.51 -8.31
CA ALA A 137 -14.07 10.42 -8.06
C ALA A 137 -13.42 10.89 -9.37
N GLN A 138 -13.29 10.01 -10.36
CA GLN A 138 -12.82 10.36 -11.70
C GLN A 138 -13.76 11.37 -12.38
N ALA A 139 -15.06 11.14 -12.33
CA ALA A 139 -16.05 12.07 -12.86
C ALA A 139 -16.00 13.46 -12.15
N ARG A 140 -15.72 13.46 -10.83
CA ARG A 140 -15.51 14.70 -10.06
C ARG A 140 -14.28 15.45 -10.53
N ILE A 141 -13.16 14.77 -10.76
CA ILE A 141 -11.92 15.36 -11.27
C ILE A 141 -12.16 15.98 -12.64
N GLN A 142 -12.77 15.24 -13.57
CA GLN A 142 -13.10 15.75 -14.91
C GLN A 142 -14.01 16.98 -14.85
N ARG A 143 -14.99 16.99 -13.94
CA ARG A 143 -15.85 18.17 -13.73
C ARG A 143 -15.04 19.37 -13.24
N LYS A 144 -14.20 19.18 -12.22
CA LYS A 144 -13.30 20.23 -11.69
C LYS A 144 -12.40 20.81 -12.79
N LEU A 145 -11.79 19.94 -13.61
CA LEU A 145 -10.97 20.38 -14.74
C LEU A 145 -11.76 21.25 -15.73
N ARG A 146 -12.98 20.83 -16.10
CA ARG A 146 -13.85 21.63 -17.00
C ARG A 146 -14.25 22.97 -16.40
N GLN A 147 -14.38 23.06 -15.09
CA GLN A 147 -14.76 24.26 -14.36
C GLN A 147 -13.58 25.15 -13.99
N GLY A 148 -12.33 24.69 -14.25
CA GLY A 148 -11.12 25.41 -13.87
C GLY A 148 -10.88 25.44 -12.36
N GLU A 149 -11.46 24.49 -11.61
CA GLU A 149 -11.26 24.37 -10.18
C GLU A 149 -9.92 23.71 -9.85
N SER A 150 -9.36 24.04 -8.69
CA SER A 150 -8.12 23.45 -8.20
C SER A 150 -8.29 21.96 -7.87
N LEU A 151 -7.29 21.15 -8.22
CA LEU A 151 -7.19 19.74 -7.86
C LEU A 151 -6.33 19.55 -6.61
N THR A 152 -6.67 18.57 -5.79
CA THR A 152 -5.75 18.08 -4.76
C THR A 152 -4.59 17.34 -5.41
N PHE A 153 -3.49 17.11 -4.66
CA PHE A 153 -2.34 16.38 -5.18
C PHE A 153 -2.70 14.95 -5.68
N ALA A 154 -3.59 14.25 -4.95
CA ALA A 154 -4.07 12.93 -5.35
C ALA A 154 -4.90 12.99 -6.63
N GLU A 155 -5.79 13.99 -6.76
CA GLU A 155 -6.59 14.21 -7.96
C GLU A 155 -5.73 14.60 -9.17
N LEU A 156 -4.67 15.42 -8.95
CA LEU A 156 -3.72 15.80 -10.00
C LEU A 156 -2.93 14.58 -10.52
N ARG A 157 -2.43 13.74 -9.61
CA ARG A 157 -1.74 12.51 -9.98
C ARG A 157 -2.63 11.58 -10.81
N GLU A 158 -3.89 11.42 -10.40
CA GLU A 158 -4.87 10.62 -11.15
C GLU A 158 -5.16 11.21 -12.53
N ALA A 159 -5.30 12.54 -12.62
CA ALA A 159 -5.54 13.22 -13.87
C ALA A 159 -4.37 13.08 -14.86
N LEU A 160 -3.12 13.05 -14.35
CA LEU A 160 -1.91 12.79 -15.15
C LEU A 160 -1.85 11.33 -15.63
N ASN A 161 -2.12 10.37 -14.73
CA ASN A 161 -2.04 8.94 -15.05
C ASN A 161 -3.11 8.47 -16.05
N ASN A 162 -4.24 9.18 -16.15
CA ASN A 162 -5.35 8.81 -17.04
C ASN A 162 -5.54 9.77 -18.22
N ASP A 163 -4.51 10.54 -18.56
CA ASP A 163 -4.52 11.50 -19.67
C ASP A 163 -5.72 12.48 -19.64
N TYR A 164 -6.27 12.79 -18.46
CA TYR A 164 -7.34 13.79 -18.33
C TYR A 164 -6.84 15.21 -18.55
N LEU A 165 -5.52 15.41 -18.42
CA LEU A 165 -4.82 16.65 -18.74
C LEU A 165 -4.28 16.54 -20.16
N ASN A 166 -5.15 16.63 -21.15
CA ASN A 166 -4.72 16.81 -22.53
C ASN A 166 -4.18 18.24 -22.73
N ASP A 167 -3.40 18.45 -23.79
CA ASP A 167 -2.71 19.71 -24.11
C ASP A 167 -3.59 20.97 -24.03
N THR A 168 -4.89 20.83 -24.16
CA THR A 168 -5.87 21.92 -24.11
C THR A 168 -6.00 22.55 -22.72
N TYR A 169 -5.67 21.83 -21.65
CA TYR A 169 -5.76 22.33 -20.27
C TYR A 169 -4.42 22.87 -19.75
N LEU A 170 -3.30 22.37 -20.28
CA LEU A 170 -1.96 22.80 -19.88
C LEU A 170 -1.55 24.15 -20.49
N PHE A 171 -2.18 24.56 -21.59
CA PHE A 171 -1.83 25.77 -22.35
C PHE A 171 -2.96 26.78 -22.47
N ARG A 172 -3.90 26.83 -21.54
CA ARG A 172 -4.69 28.06 -21.42
C ARG A 172 -3.75 29.15 -20.91
N PRO A 173 -3.44 30.19 -21.72
CA PRO A 173 -2.75 31.35 -21.16
C PRO A 173 -3.65 31.84 -20.01
N LEU A 174 -3.08 31.98 -18.82
CA LEU A 174 -3.70 32.73 -17.76
C LEU A 174 -3.98 34.09 -18.36
N ASP A 175 -5.25 34.38 -18.67
CA ASP A 175 -5.66 35.72 -18.99
C ASP A 175 -5.21 36.62 -17.85
N THR A 176 -4.18 37.40 -18.09
CA THR A 176 -3.54 38.30 -17.13
C THR A 176 -4.38 39.56 -16.95
N ALA A 177 -5.66 39.38 -16.69
CA ALA A 177 -6.55 40.42 -16.25
C ALA A 177 -7.21 39.96 -14.94
N ASP A 178 -6.71 40.51 -13.87
CA ASP A 178 -7.15 40.51 -12.48
C ASP A 178 -6.54 39.41 -11.55
N GLY A 179 -5.52 39.84 -10.79
CA GLY A 179 -5.32 39.33 -9.43
C GLY A 179 -4.17 38.42 -9.13
N LEU A 180 -3.06 38.42 -9.86
CA LEU A 180 -1.82 37.84 -9.34
C LEU A 180 -1.18 38.80 -8.33
N PRO A 181 -0.82 38.34 -7.11
CA PRO A 181 0.00 39.16 -6.23
C PRO A 181 1.34 39.42 -6.93
N LYS A 182 1.66 40.72 -7.11
CA LYS A 182 2.93 41.18 -7.64
C LYS A 182 4.04 40.87 -6.65
N ASN A 183 4.60 39.69 -6.66
CA ASN A 183 5.90 39.32 -6.05
C ASN A 183 6.09 37.79 -6.08
N VAL A 184 6.27 37.24 -7.25
CA VAL A 184 7.06 36.02 -7.43
C VAL A 184 8.04 36.34 -8.55
N GLU A 185 9.12 37.03 -8.19
CA GLU A 185 10.29 37.13 -9.05
C GLU A 185 10.88 35.72 -9.16
N GLY A 186 10.94 35.21 -10.40
CA GLY A 186 11.46 33.90 -10.76
C GLY A 186 12.97 33.76 -10.60
N LYS A 187 13.49 33.97 -9.36
CA LYS A 187 14.92 33.81 -9.04
C LYS A 187 15.25 32.72 -8.03
N ASP A 188 14.26 32.06 -7.39
CA ASP A 188 14.54 31.09 -6.32
C ASP A 188 14.26 29.63 -6.67
N LEU A 189 14.14 29.26 -7.95
CA LEU A 189 13.91 27.86 -8.36
C LEU A 189 15.12 27.15 -8.97
N LEU A 190 16.30 27.79 -8.99
CA LEU A 190 17.52 27.16 -9.54
C LEU A 190 18.75 27.43 -8.67
N SER A 191 18.72 27.06 -7.39
CA SER A 191 19.95 26.97 -6.60
C SER A 191 19.78 26.03 -5.41
N HIS A 192 19.86 24.75 -5.66
CA HIS A 192 20.34 23.76 -4.71
C HIS A 192 21.12 22.70 -5.51
N GLU A 193 22.24 23.14 -6.08
CA GLU A 193 23.46 22.34 -6.12
C GLU A 193 24.19 22.60 -4.81
N ASP A 194 24.82 21.55 -4.28
CA ASP A 194 25.72 21.46 -3.13
C ASP A 194 25.07 21.12 -1.77
N TYR A 195 25.07 19.86 -1.44
CA TYR A 195 25.75 19.06 -0.39
C TYR A 195 25.18 17.65 -0.32
#